data_0ab20ba2a458a32735b49130fbce3fc0
#
_entry.id   0ab20ba2a458a32735b49130fbce3fc0
#
_cell.length_a   1.000
_cell.length_b   1.000
_cell.length_c   1.000
_cell.angle_alpha   90.00
_cell.angle_beta   90.00
_cell.angle_gamma   90.00
#
_symmetry.space_group_name_H-M   'P 1'
#
loop_
_entity.id
_entity.type
_entity.pdbx_description
1 polymer ?
#
loop_
_entity_poly.entity_id
_entity_poly.type
_entity_poly.pdbx_seq_one_letter_code
_entity_poly.pdbx_strand_id
1 'polypeptide(L)'
;MKATIQIFLNGNWIIAGEFDLPDSSLHKGIEGAGYFEYDPDYVIALPDELPSKRVGLHYPVNFDLYSERHWPAFLLDILPSGAGRRAWARRLNIPDNPSSDWLLLLNGAGNPPGNIRIMEAVRSPHPFKHPGFSKEDIIDKQADFIEYAESMGAVVAGASDVAGDAPKFLLSRDRTGRWHPDGALPDNNVLDCWLVKFPRGNDVRDKTVLRNEAPYYEVARHFGIRTGKPLEFIENALFIPRFDRIPGTPFIRHGLETLASAARIASYGQRANHLDLCQSVASFATNRQGELWEYLQREILNCALRNTDNHPRNSSLIKYIDGTVELSPLYDFAPMFLDPEGIARASRGENLEPAPGRPDWGGIAQSLKRWCDPEATVVFLKSQAEKVAALPQCMKGCGVEGEVIEGVTARCTEVAGDLRTMISQG
;
A
#
# COMPACT_ATOMS: atom_id res chain seq x y z
N MET A 1 -16.69 13.45 19.13
CA MET A 1 -17.31 13.11 17.82
C MET A 1 -16.98 11.67 17.49
N LYS A 2 -17.96 10.91 16.90
CA LYS A 2 -17.79 9.47 16.68
C LYS A 2 -17.85 9.12 15.20
N ALA A 3 -17.03 8.15 14.79
CA ALA A 3 -17.04 7.54 13.47
C ALA A 3 -17.18 6.02 13.62
N THR A 4 -18.15 5.43 12.93
CA THR A 4 -18.45 4.01 13.00
C THR A 4 -17.58 3.22 12.01
N ILE A 5 -16.75 2.33 12.56
CA ILE A 5 -15.89 1.47 11.77
C ILE A 5 -16.62 0.18 11.43
N GLN A 6 -16.69 -0.13 10.15
CA GLN A 6 -17.19 -1.42 9.66
C GLN A 6 -16.05 -2.27 9.13
N ILE A 7 -16.17 -3.58 9.30
CA ILE A 7 -15.30 -4.59 8.73
C ILE A 7 -16.09 -5.54 7.83
N PHE A 8 -15.49 -5.96 6.72
CA PHE A 8 -16.10 -6.91 5.80
C PHE A 8 -15.72 -8.34 6.16
N LEU A 9 -16.69 -9.12 6.58
CA LEU A 9 -16.51 -10.52 6.95
C LEU A 9 -17.64 -11.37 6.34
N ASN A 10 -17.28 -12.51 5.77
CA ASN A 10 -18.24 -13.49 5.24
C ASN A 10 -19.28 -12.87 4.26
N GLY A 11 -18.83 -11.97 3.40
CA GLY A 11 -19.69 -11.32 2.40
C GLY A 11 -20.53 -10.15 2.93
N ASN A 12 -20.36 -9.73 4.18
CA ASN A 12 -21.15 -8.67 4.79
C ASN A 12 -20.28 -7.61 5.49
N TRP A 13 -20.76 -6.36 5.49
CA TRP A 13 -20.23 -5.32 6.32
C TRP A 13 -20.86 -5.37 7.70
N ILE A 14 -20.03 -5.48 8.73
CA ILE A 14 -20.41 -5.61 10.14
C ILE A 14 -19.83 -4.41 10.90
N ILE A 15 -20.58 -3.83 11.83
CA ILE A 15 -20.03 -2.81 12.74
C ILE A 15 -18.99 -3.50 13.61
N ALA A 16 -17.75 -2.99 13.56
CA ALA A 16 -16.65 -3.51 14.35
C ALA A 16 -16.41 -2.69 15.61
N GLY A 17 -16.64 -1.38 15.55
CA GLY A 17 -16.40 -0.48 16.69
C GLY A 17 -16.53 0.99 16.31
N GLU A 18 -16.12 1.84 17.22
CA GLU A 18 -16.20 3.29 17.09
C GLU A 18 -14.85 3.97 17.34
N PHE A 19 -14.53 4.95 16.52
CA PHE A 19 -13.46 5.90 16.77
C PHE A 19 -14.04 7.19 17.30
N ASP A 20 -13.64 7.58 18.51
CA ASP A 20 -14.08 8.82 19.18
C ASP A 20 -12.95 9.85 19.20
N LEU A 21 -13.21 11.00 18.56
CA LEU A 21 -12.33 12.14 18.53
C LEU A 21 -12.87 13.25 19.45
N PRO A 22 -12.16 13.60 20.54
CA PRO A 22 -12.55 14.74 21.39
C PRO A 22 -12.56 16.05 20.60
N ASP A 23 -13.52 16.92 20.90
CA ASP A 23 -13.65 18.22 20.23
C ASP A 23 -12.37 19.07 20.34
N SER A 24 -11.66 18.95 21.46
CA SER A 24 -10.37 19.62 21.69
C SER A 24 -9.25 19.15 20.76
N SER A 25 -9.41 17.98 20.13
CA SER A 25 -8.42 17.38 19.22
C SER A 25 -8.74 17.64 17.75
N LEU A 26 -9.94 18.10 17.41
CA LEU A 26 -10.41 18.27 16.02
C LEU A 26 -9.47 19.13 15.17
N HIS A 27 -8.99 20.25 15.72
CA HIS A 27 -8.11 21.18 15.00
C HIS A 27 -6.72 20.62 14.69
N LYS A 28 -6.32 19.54 15.37
CA LYS A 28 -5.03 18.85 15.18
C LYS A 28 -5.08 17.77 14.09
N GLY A 29 -6.27 17.41 13.60
CA GLY A 29 -6.43 16.32 12.67
C GLY A 29 -5.83 15.01 13.18
N ILE A 30 -5.08 14.32 12.35
CA ILE A 30 -4.44 13.02 12.68
C ILE A 30 -3.47 13.09 13.86
N GLU A 31 -2.94 14.25 14.19
CA GLU A 31 -2.06 14.46 15.36
C GLU A 31 -2.84 14.61 16.67
N GLY A 32 -4.16 14.68 16.61
CA GLY A 32 -5.03 14.80 17.77
C GLY A 32 -5.20 13.45 18.47
N ALA A 33 -5.24 13.49 19.83
CA ALA A 33 -5.56 12.29 20.60
C ALA A 33 -6.94 11.75 20.24
N GLY A 34 -7.09 10.43 20.19
CA GLY A 34 -8.34 9.76 19.89
C GLY A 34 -8.48 8.45 20.65
N TYR A 35 -9.70 7.92 20.65
CA TYR A 35 -10.05 6.68 21.34
C TYR A 35 -10.72 5.73 20.36
N PHE A 36 -10.39 4.46 20.47
CA PHE A 36 -11.04 3.39 19.71
C PHE A 36 -11.52 2.32 20.68
N GLU A 37 -12.72 1.82 20.47
CA GLU A 37 -13.27 0.67 21.17
C GLU A 37 -14.05 -0.21 20.20
N TYR A 38 -13.98 -1.53 20.42
CA TYR A 38 -14.81 -2.46 19.66
C TYR A 38 -16.26 -2.39 20.14
N ASP A 39 -17.19 -2.62 19.21
CA ASP A 39 -18.60 -2.80 19.54
C ASP A 39 -18.77 -4.06 20.41
N PRO A 40 -19.52 -3.98 21.54
CA PRO A 40 -19.70 -5.13 22.41
C PRO A 40 -20.32 -6.36 21.73
N ASP A 41 -21.28 -6.17 20.83
CA ASP A 41 -21.90 -7.28 20.09
C ASP A 41 -20.89 -7.93 19.13
N TYR A 42 -19.98 -7.13 18.56
CA TYR A 42 -18.89 -7.62 17.73
C TYR A 42 -17.93 -8.51 18.53
N VAL A 43 -17.52 -8.07 19.73
CA VAL A 43 -16.63 -8.84 20.61
C VAL A 43 -17.29 -10.16 21.03
N ILE A 44 -18.57 -10.13 21.40
CA ILE A 44 -19.31 -11.33 21.83
C ILE A 44 -19.51 -12.32 20.68
N ALA A 45 -19.77 -11.81 19.47
CA ALA A 45 -20.04 -12.67 18.30
C ALA A 45 -18.79 -13.36 17.74
N LEU A 46 -17.58 -12.88 18.09
CA LEU A 46 -16.32 -13.34 17.52
C LEU A 46 -15.35 -13.85 18.61
N PRO A 47 -15.66 -14.98 19.27
CA PRO A 47 -14.82 -15.50 20.37
C PRO A 47 -13.41 -15.93 19.90
N ASP A 48 -13.26 -16.29 18.62
CA ASP A 48 -11.98 -16.66 18.03
C ASP A 48 -11.30 -15.43 17.43
N GLU A 49 -10.24 -14.98 18.08
CA GLU A 49 -9.50 -13.81 17.69
C GLU A 49 -8.52 -14.07 16.54
N LEU A 50 -9.01 -14.03 15.31
CA LEU A 50 -8.15 -14.07 14.13
C LEU A 50 -7.68 -12.66 13.72
N PRO A 51 -6.43 -12.49 13.22
CA PRO A 51 -5.94 -11.21 12.71
C PRO A 51 -6.84 -10.56 11.65
N SER A 52 -7.53 -11.37 10.83
CA SER A 52 -8.48 -10.91 9.81
C SER A 52 -9.72 -10.21 10.38
N LYS A 53 -10.02 -10.42 11.66
CA LYS A 53 -11.14 -9.82 12.38
C LYS A 53 -10.76 -8.51 13.11
N ARG A 54 -9.47 -8.15 13.14
CA ARG A 54 -8.99 -6.91 13.74
C ARG A 54 -9.08 -5.75 12.76
N VAL A 55 -9.52 -4.60 13.22
CA VAL A 55 -9.49 -3.36 12.42
C VAL A 55 -8.05 -2.93 12.14
N GLY A 56 -7.14 -3.14 13.08
CA GLY A 56 -5.69 -2.98 12.94
C GLY A 56 -4.96 -4.04 13.77
N LEU A 57 -3.76 -4.44 13.36
CA LEU A 57 -3.01 -5.54 13.96
C LEU A 57 -2.66 -5.32 15.44
N HIS A 58 -2.53 -4.07 15.85
CA HIS A 58 -2.28 -3.68 17.24
C HIS A 58 -3.53 -3.62 18.12
N TYR A 59 -4.71 -3.89 17.58
CA TYR A 59 -5.99 -3.76 18.25
C TYR A 59 -6.68 -5.13 18.37
N PRO A 60 -6.28 -5.99 19.34
CA PRO A 60 -6.96 -7.24 19.63
C PRO A 60 -8.46 -7.02 19.88
N VAL A 61 -9.30 -7.97 19.45
CA VAL A 61 -10.74 -7.88 19.64
C VAL A 61 -11.09 -8.21 21.11
N ASN A 62 -11.36 -7.18 21.89
CA ASN A 62 -11.71 -7.29 23.31
C ASN A 62 -12.55 -6.07 23.74
N PHE A 63 -12.86 -5.94 25.03
CA PHE A 63 -13.61 -4.82 25.60
C PHE A 63 -12.73 -3.65 26.07
N ASP A 64 -11.46 -3.59 25.67
CA ASP A 64 -10.56 -2.52 26.08
C ASP A 64 -10.85 -1.23 25.31
N LEU A 65 -10.70 -0.11 25.99
CA LEU A 65 -10.64 1.21 25.39
C LEU A 65 -9.19 1.50 24.97
N TYR A 66 -8.94 1.55 23.67
CA TYR A 66 -7.64 1.93 23.11
C TYR A 66 -7.51 3.45 23.07
N SER A 67 -6.58 3.99 23.85
CA SER A 67 -6.28 5.43 23.94
C SER A 67 -4.97 5.73 23.23
N GLU A 68 -5.00 6.58 22.21
CA GLU A 68 -3.83 6.97 21.43
C GLU A 68 -3.57 8.48 21.55
N ARG A 69 -2.30 8.88 21.51
CA ARG A 69 -1.90 10.30 21.54
C ARG A 69 -2.19 11.03 20.22
N HIS A 70 -2.42 10.28 19.17
CA HIS A 70 -2.78 10.66 17.81
C HIS A 70 -3.84 9.68 17.31
N TRP A 71 -4.34 9.86 16.11
CA TRP A 71 -5.27 8.89 15.55
C TRP A 71 -4.63 7.50 15.48
N PRO A 72 -5.41 6.42 15.70
CA PRO A 72 -4.96 5.06 15.40
C PRO A 72 -4.38 4.97 13.99
N ALA A 73 -3.16 4.44 13.87
CA ALA A 73 -2.41 4.49 12.61
C ALA A 73 -3.12 3.78 11.44
N PHE A 74 -3.96 2.77 11.72
CA PHE A 74 -4.75 2.08 10.70
C PHE A 74 -5.80 3.00 10.01
N LEU A 75 -6.26 4.05 10.67
CA LEU A 75 -7.17 5.02 10.07
C LEU A 75 -6.48 5.83 8.96
N LEU A 76 -5.16 6.01 9.03
CA LEU A 76 -4.40 6.70 8.00
C LEU A 76 -4.28 5.87 6.71
N ASP A 77 -4.49 4.56 6.77
CA ASP A 77 -4.51 3.69 5.60
C ASP A 77 -5.82 3.81 4.80
N ILE A 78 -6.87 4.32 5.43
CA ILE A 78 -8.18 4.52 4.80
C ILE A 78 -8.56 6.00 4.63
N LEU A 79 -7.85 6.90 5.29
CA LEU A 79 -8.04 8.34 5.14
C LEU A 79 -7.57 8.80 3.75
N PRO A 80 -8.38 9.55 2.99
CA PRO A 80 -7.92 10.11 1.73
C PRO A 80 -6.63 10.94 1.90
N SER A 81 -5.63 10.64 1.09
CA SER A 81 -4.34 11.33 1.07
C SER A 81 -3.98 11.80 -0.35
N GLY A 82 -2.96 12.61 -0.53
CA GLY A 82 -2.48 13.06 -1.85
C GLY A 82 -3.57 13.60 -2.77
N ALA A 83 -3.65 13.10 -4.00
CA ALA A 83 -4.63 13.55 -5.00
C ALA A 83 -6.09 13.30 -4.57
N GLY A 84 -6.37 12.17 -3.89
CA GLY A 84 -7.69 11.87 -3.36
C GLY A 84 -8.12 12.86 -2.27
N ARG A 85 -7.20 13.23 -1.38
CA ARG A 85 -7.44 14.26 -0.37
C ARG A 85 -7.80 15.60 -1.01
N ARG A 86 -7.04 16.03 -2.02
CA ARG A 86 -7.32 17.25 -2.76
C ARG A 86 -8.66 17.22 -3.51
N ALA A 87 -9.00 16.08 -4.12
CA ALA A 87 -10.30 15.90 -4.78
C ALA A 87 -11.46 16.02 -3.78
N TRP A 88 -11.34 15.35 -2.63
CA TRP A 88 -12.34 15.43 -1.57
C TRP A 88 -12.43 16.83 -0.95
N ALA A 89 -11.31 17.50 -0.68
CA ALA A 89 -11.30 18.86 -0.15
C ALA A 89 -12.02 19.83 -1.09
N ARG A 90 -11.76 19.78 -2.41
CA ARG A 90 -12.48 20.58 -3.41
C ARG A 90 -13.98 20.27 -3.39
N ARG A 91 -14.34 18.98 -3.41
CA ARG A 91 -15.75 18.55 -3.44
C ARG A 91 -16.53 19.00 -2.21
N LEU A 92 -15.92 18.93 -1.03
CA LEU A 92 -16.53 19.34 0.23
C LEU A 92 -16.43 20.86 0.47
N ASN A 93 -15.72 21.58 -0.42
CA ASN A 93 -15.41 23.00 -0.25
C ASN A 93 -14.80 23.33 1.13
N ILE A 94 -13.81 22.50 1.53
CA ILE A 94 -13.07 22.65 2.79
C ILE A 94 -11.59 22.92 2.51
N PRO A 95 -10.87 23.62 3.43
CA PRO A 95 -9.45 23.83 3.27
C PRO A 95 -8.67 22.51 3.38
N ASP A 96 -7.53 22.41 2.69
CA ASP A 96 -6.61 21.27 2.82
C ASP A 96 -5.63 21.51 3.98
N ASN A 97 -6.08 21.22 5.18
CA ASN A 97 -5.31 21.36 6.41
C ASN A 97 -5.73 20.28 7.44
N PRO A 98 -5.02 20.14 8.59
CA PRO A 98 -5.32 19.12 9.59
C PRO A 98 -6.75 19.15 10.13
N SER A 99 -7.38 20.31 10.29
CA SER A 99 -8.76 20.38 10.81
C SER A 99 -9.80 19.74 9.89
N SER A 100 -9.43 19.46 8.65
CA SER A 100 -10.29 18.81 7.65
C SER A 100 -10.24 17.29 7.69
N ASP A 101 -9.27 16.68 8.41
CA ASP A 101 -9.08 15.23 8.43
C ASP A 101 -10.34 14.48 8.87
N TRP A 102 -11.05 15.02 9.87
CA TRP A 102 -12.31 14.42 10.33
C TRP A 102 -13.38 14.38 9.24
N LEU A 103 -13.57 15.47 8.52
CA LEU A 103 -14.54 15.53 7.41
C LEU A 103 -14.12 14.63 6.25
N LEU A 104 -12.81 14.55 5.98
CA LEU A 104 -12.27 13.65 4.96
C LEU A 104 -12.48 12.19 5.33
N LEU A 105 -12.31 11.82 6.60
CA LEU A 105 -12.60 10.46 7.09
C LEU A 105 -14.07 10.11 6.89
N LEU A 106 -14.99 10.96 7.35
CA LEU A 106 -16.43 10.74 7.29
C LEU A 106 -17.02 10.78 5.86
N ASN A 107 -16.27 11.26 4.89
CA ASN A 107 -16.76 11.38 3.51
C ASN A 107 -15.98 10.53 2.50
N GLY A 108 -14.69 10.29 2.73
CA GLY A 108 -13.79 9.66 1.77
C GLY A 108 -13.42 8.22 2.08
N ALA A 109 -13.64 7.74 3.31
CA ALA A 109 -13.24 6.39 3.74
C ALA A 109 -14.36 5.34 3.59
N GLY A 110 -15.25 5.49 2.60
CA GLY A 110 -16.41 4.58 2.41
C GLY A 110 -16.10 3.30 1.62
N ASN A 111 -15.05 3.28 0.81
CA ASN A 111 -14.64 2.10 0.04
C ASN A 111 -13.13 2.07 -0.23
N PRO A 112 -12.28 2.10 0.82
CA PRO A 112 -10.83 2.05 0.68
C PRO A 112 -10.33 0.66 0.28
N PRO A 113 -9.03 0.50 -0.02
CA PRO A 113 -8.38 -0.80 -0.05
C PRO A 113 -8.53 -1.54 1.29
N GLY A 114 -8.47 -2.87 1.26
CA GLY A 114 -8.64 -3.67 2.45
C GLY A 114 -10.10 -4.00 2.76
N ASN A 115 -10.38 -4.38 4.00
CA ASN A 115 -11.68 -4.88 4.46
C ASN A 115 -12.32 -4.01 5.56
N ILE A 116 -11.82 -2.81 5.81
CA ILE A 116 -12.42 -1.86 6.76
C ILE A 116 -12.91 -0.61 6.03
N ARG A 117 -13.92 0.07 6.60
CA ARG A 117 -14.43 1.34 6.10
C ARG A 117 -15.11 2.14 7.22
N ILE A 118 -15.40 3.41 6.93
CA ILE A 118 -16.22 4.26 7.79
C ILE A 118 -17.68 4.23 7.26
N MET A 119 -18.61 3.89 8.14
CA MET A 119 -20.04 3.74 7.79
C MET A 119 -20.63 5.05 7.25
N GLU A 120 -20.32 6.16 7.88
CA GLU A 120 -20.81 7.49 7.50
C GLU A 120 -20.30 7.94 6.12
N ALA A 121 -19.17 7.39 5.69
CA ALA A 121 -18.60 7.67 4.37
C ALA A 121 -19.21 6.84 3.23
N VAL A 122 -20.06 5.86 3.55
CA VAL A 122 -20.69 4.99 2.54
C VAL A 122 -21.68 5.78 1.71
N ARG A 123 -21.42 5.87 0.42
CA ARG A 123 -22.35 6.49 -0.53
C ARG A 123 -23.39 5.48 -0.97
N SER A 124 -24.64 5.88 -0.93
CA SER A 124 -25.68 5.12 -1.64
C SER A 124 -25.34 5.08 -3.13
N PRO A 125 -25.53 3.95 -3.81
CA PRO A 125 -25.40 3.91 -5.27
C PRO A 125 -26.19 5.08 -5.87
N HIS A 126 -25.59 5.81 -6.80
CA HIS A 126 -26.27 6.93 -7.45
C HIS A 126 -27.62 6.43 -8.01
N PRO A 127 -28.74 7.16 -7.84
CA PRO A 127 -30.06 6.71 -8.29
C PRO A 127 -30.11 6.43 -9.80
N PHE A 128 -29.17 6.96 -10.57
CA PHE A 128 -28.99 6.65 -11.98
C PHE A 128 -27.98 5.51 -12.13
N LYS A 129 -28.46 4.33 -12.54
CA LYS A 129 -27.59 3.24 -12.98
C LYS A 129 -26.78 3.71 -14.20
N HIS A 130 -25.53 4.09 -13.98
CA HIS A 130 -24.63 4.37 -15.10
C HIS A 130 -24.34 3.06 -15.83
N PRO A 131 -24.41 3.02 -17.18
CA PRO A 131 -24.20 1.79 -17.96
C PRO A 131 -22.75 1.27 -17.91
N GLY A 132 -21.85 1.99 -17.23
CA GLY A 132 -20.42 1.72 -17.21
C GLY A 132 -19.71 2.34 -18.41
N PHE A 133 -18.39 2.33 -18.35
CA PHE A 133 -17.48 2.91 -19.35
C PHE A 133 -16.81 1.81 -20.16
N SER A 134 -16.38 2.11 -21.38
CA SER A 134 -15.45 1.28 -22.13
C SER A 134 -14.02 1.43 -21.54
N LYS A 135 -13.10 0.57 -21.95
CA LYS A 135 -11.70 0.70 -21.58
C LYS A 135 -11.07 1.95 -22.19
N GLU A 136 -11.49 2.29 -23.39
CA GLU A 136 -11.10 3.49 -24.14
C GLU A 136 -11.52 4.76 -23.43
N ASP A 137 -12.78 4.84 -22.94
CA ASP A 137 -13.26 6.00 -22.14
C ASP A 137 -12.37 6.27 -20.92
N ILE A 138 -11.83 5.20 -20.28
CA ILE A 138 -10.93 5.30 -19.15
C ILE A 138 -9.55 5.79 -19.60
N ILE A 139 -8.99 5.20 -20.65
CA ILE A 139 -7.66 5.55 -21.20
C ILE A 139 -7.64 7.02 -21.62
N ASP A 140 -8.70 7.47 -22.29
CA ASP A 140 -8.85 8.85 -22.75
C ASP A 140 -9.21 9.82 -21.61
N LYS A 141 -9.47 9.32 -20.41
CA LYS A 141 -9.94 10.11 -19.27
C LYS A 141 -11.12 11.00 -19.63
N GLN A 142 -12.15 10.40 -20.22
CA GLN A 142 -13.38 11.13 -20.57
C GLN A 142 -13.91 11.89 -19.36
N ALA A 143 -14.42 13.12 -19.60
CA ALA A 143 -14.87 14.00 -18.52
C ALA A 143 -15.95 13.36 -17.64
N ASP A 144 -16.91 12.67 -18.26
CA ASP A 144 -18.00 11.97 -17.58
C ASP A 144 -17.48 10.83 -16.69
N PHE A 145 -16.43 10.12 -17.14
CA PHE A 145 -15.77 9.09 -16.34
C PHE A 145 -15.10 9.70 -15.09
N ILE A 146 -14.33 10.79 -15.26
CA ILE A 146 -13.65 11.45 -14.14
C ILE A 146 -14.65 11.98 -13.13
N GLU A 147 -15.68 12.69 -13.59
CA GLU A 147 -16.73 13.24 -12.71
C GLU A 147 -17.45 12.13 -11.93
N TYR A 148 -17.80 11.02 -12.59
CA TYR A 148 -18.43 9.91 -11.93
C TYR A 148 -17.50 9.20 -10.96
N ALA A 149 -16.22 8.96 -11.31
CA ALA A 149 -15.22 8.37 -10.43
C ALA A 149 -15.00 9.22 -9.18
N GLU A 150 -14.88 10.55 -9.32
CA GLU A 150 -14.80 11.48 -8.21
C GLU A 150 -16.05 11.44 -7.34
N SER A 151 -17.23 11.37 -7.97
CA SER A 151 -18.52 11.32 -7.27
C SER A 151 -18.66 10.08 -6.39
N MET A 152 -18.12 8.96 -6.81
CA MET A 152 -18.14 7.70 -6.08
C MET A 152 -16.97 7.55 -5.10
N GLY A 153 -16.04 8.51 -5.06
CA GLY A 153 -14.86 8.42 -4.20
C GLY A 153 -13.84 7.39 -4.67
N ALA A 154 -13.86 7.02 -5.95
CA ALA A 154 -12.94 6.04 -6.53
C ALA A 154 -11.56 6.62 -6.86
N VAL A 155 -11.34 7.92 -6.67
CA VAL A 155 -10.03 8.55 -6.81
C VAL A 155 -9.20 8.22 -5.57
N VAL A 156 -8.15 7.45 -5.79
CA VAL A 156 -7.19 7.09 -4.73
C VAL A 156 -5.98 7.98 -4.83
N ALA A 157 -5.52 8.43 -3.70
CA ALA A 157 -4.25 9.12 -3.61
C ALA A 157 -3.08 8.15 -3.64
N GLY A 158 -2.01 8.57 -4.25
CA GLY A 158 -0.69 8.06 -3.91
C GLY A 158 -0.36 8.39 -2.45
N ALA A 159 0.33 7.50 -1.76
CA ALA A 159 0.68 7.68 -0.35
C ALA A 159 1.84 8.68 -0.14
N SER A 160 2.23 9.47 -1.13
CA SER A 160 3.26 10.48 -1.03
C SER A 160 2.67 11.87 -0.80
N ASP A 161 3.15 12.57 0.22
CA ASP A 161 2.81 13.96 0.53
C ASP A 161 3.45 14.98 -0.44
N VAL A 162 4.07 14.48 -1.52
CA VAL A 162 4.72 15.34 -2.51
C VAL A 162 3.67 15.85 -3.49
N ALA A 163 3.66 17.14 -3.71
CA ALA A 163 2.81 17.78 -4.70
C ALA A 163 3.04 17.11 -6.07
N GLY A 164 1.99 16.61 -6.71
CA GLY A 164 2.09 16.00 -8.03
C GLY A 164 1.85 14.49 -8.08
N ASP A 165 1.06 13.91 -7.16
CA ASP A 165 0.68 12.50 -7.23
C ASP A 165 0.06 12.14 -8.57
N ALA A 166 0.47 10.99 -9.14
CA ALA A 166 -0.13 10.41 -10.33
C ALA A 166 -1.62 10.12 -10.08
N PRO A 167 -2.53 10.51 -10.99
CA PRO A 167 -3.95 10.17 -10.87
C PRO A 167 -4.12 8.64 -10.80
N LYS A 168 -4.85 8.16 -9.79
CA LYS A 168 -5.13 6.73 -9.56
C LYS A 168 -6.62 6.55 -9.29
N PHE A 169 -7.23 5.52 -9.89
CA PHE A 169 -8.65 5.20 -9.73
C PHE A 169 -8.84 3.75 -9.33
N LEU A 170 -9.69 3.51 -8.32
CA LEU A 170 -10.17 2.16 -8.02
C LEU A 170 -11.39 1.89 -8.89
N LEU A 171 -11.32 0.84 -9.68
CA LEU A 171 -12.36 0.47 -10.63
C LEU A 171 -12.73 -1.01 -10.48
N SER A 172 -13.98 -1.31 -10.81
CA SER A 172 -14.49 -2.66 -10.94
C SER A 172 -15.01 -2.87 -12.35
N ARG A 173 -14.79 -4.05 -12.92
CA ARG A 173 -15.35 -4.43 -14.22
C ARG A 173 -16.52 -5.37 -14.00
N ASP A 174 -17.62 -5.14 -14.70
CA ASP A 174 -18.77 -6.01 -14.65
C ASP A 174 -18.66 -7.21 -15.61
N ARG A 175 -19.61 -8.13 -15.53
CA ARG A 175 -19.64 -9.36 -16.34
C ARG A 175 -19.87 -9.10 -17.85
N THR A 176 -20.27 -7.89 -18.23
CA THR A 176 -20.39 -7.47 -19.63
C THR A 176 -19.14 -6.80 -20.17
N GLY A 177 -18.10 -6.63 -19.32
CA GLY A 177 -16.84 -5.99 -19.66
C GLY A 177 -16.82 -4.47 -19.48
N ARG A 178 -17.89 -3.89 -18.92
CA ARG A 178 -17.96 -2.43 -18.67
C ARG A 178 -17.28 -2.10 -17.33
N TRP A 179 -16.69 -0.93 -17.29
CA TRP A 179 -15.91 -0.42 -16.16
C TRP A 179 -16.73 0.55 -15.32
N HIS A 180 -16.61 0.43 -14.01
CA HIS A 180 -17.33 1.25 -13.05
C HIS A 180 -16.36 1.68 -11.92
N PRO A 181 -16.60 2.83 -11.26
CA PRO A 181 -15.95 3.15 -10.00
C PRO A 181 -16.13 2.02 -8.99
N ASP A 182 -15.10 1.69 -8.22
CA ASP A 182 -15.19 0.65 -7.19
C ASP A 182 -16.28 1.02 -6.16
N GLY A 183 -17.12 0.07 -5.81
CA GLY A 183 -18.31 0.28 -4.96
C GLY A 183 -19.57 0.74 -5.68
N ALA A 184 -19.51 1.03 -6.99
CA ALA A 184 -20.72 1.38 -7.78
C ALA A 184 -21.55 0.16 -8.18
N LEU A 185 -20.94 -1.04 -8.20
CA LEU A 185 -21.60 -2.30 -8.50
C LEU A 185 -21.92 -3.09 -7.24
N PRO A 186 -23.03 -3.83 -7.20
CA PRO A 186 -23.22 -4.90 -6.24
C PRO A 186 -22.12 -5.95 -6.41
N ASP A 187 -21.63 -6.52 -5.31
CA ASP A 187 -20.49 -7.45 -5.30
C ASP A 187 -20.71 -8.68 -6.21
N ASN A 188 -21.96 -9.17 -6.37
CA ASN A 188 -22.31 -10.28 -7.25
C ASN A 188 -22.21 -9.97 -8.76
N ASN A 189 -22.15 -8.69 -9.13
CA ASN A 189 -22.01 -8.24 -10.52
C ASN A 189 -20.56 -7.93 -10.89
N VAL A 190 -19.65 -7.92 -9.92
CA VAL A 190 -18.24 -7.65 -10.15
C VAL A 190 -17.56 -8.89 -10.75
N LEU A 191 -16.89 -8.69 -11.90
CA LEU A 191 -16.04 -9.70 -12.55
C LEU A 191 -14.61 -9.66 -11.98
N ASP A 192 -14.03 -8.47 -11.90
CA ASP A 192 -12.70 -8.21 -11.35
C ASP A 192 -12.55 -6.77 -10.87
N CYS A 193 -11.48 -6.51 -10.11
CA CYS A 193 -11.19 -5.23 -9.49
C CYS A 193 -9.78 -4.75 -9.86
N TRP A 194 -9.64 -3.47 -10.09
CA TRP A 194 -8.44 -2.86 -10.65
C TRP A 194 -8.07 -1.55 -9.95
N LEU A 195 -6.79 -1.24 -9.93
CA LEU A 195 -6.27 0.10 -9.77
C LEU A 195 -5.76 0.56 -11.13
N VAL A 196 -6.18 1.73 -11.59
CA VAL A 196 -5.70 2.31 -12.86
C VAL A 196 -4.91 3.57 -12.55
N LYS A 197 -3.64 3.61 -13.00
CA LYS A 197 -2.73 4.75 -12.85
C LYS A 197 -2.50 5.45 -14.18
N PHE A 198 -2.32 6.76 -14.10
CA PHE A 198 -1.91 7.62 -15.22
C PHE A 198 -0.59 8.34 -14.89
N PRO A 199 0.12 8.88 -15.92
CA PRO A 199 1.31 9.67 -15.64
C PRO A 199 0.97 10.87 -14.73
N ARG A 200 1.88 11.20 -13.83
CA ARG A 200 1.73 12.36 -12.94
C ARG A 200 1.60 13.67 -13.70
N GLY A 201 2.34 13.82 -14.79
CA GLY A 201 2.38 15.00 -15.62
C GLY A 201 2.69 14.69 -17.08
N ASN A 202 3.08 15.74 -17.81
CA ASN A 202 3.45 15.65 -19.23
C ASN A 202 4.95 15.44 -19.45
N ASP A 203 5.77 15.47 -18.38
CA ASP A 203 7.22 15.22 -18.47
C ASP A 203 7.47 13.83 -19.04
N VAL A 204 8.48 13.70 -19.91
CA VAL A 204 8.87 12.42 -20.50
C VAL A 204 9.27 11.42 -19.42
N ARG A 205 9.92 11.88 -18.34
CA ARG A 205 10.33 11.03 -17.21
C ARG A 205 9.14 10.44 -16.46
N ASP A 206 8.07 11.23 -16.21
CA ASP A 206 6.84 10.73 -15.58
C ASP A 206 6.22 9.59 -16.40
N LYS A 207 6.21 9.75 -17.73
CA LYS A 207 5.74 8.72 -18.66
C LYS A 207 6.66 7.51 -18.68
N THR A 208 7.99 7.71 -18.64
CA THR A 208 8.98 6.62 -18.58
C THR A 208 8.85 5.82 -17.28
N VAL A 209 8.66 6.48 -16.12
CA VAL A 209 8.40 5.78 -14.85
C VAL A 209 7.19 4.86 -14.97
N LEU A 210 6.05 5.37 -15.47
CA LEU A 210 4.82 4.59 -15.59
C LEU A 210 4.95 3.43 -16.59
N ARG A 211 5.60 3.64 -17.76
CA ARG A 211 5.80 2.58 -18.76
C ARG A 211 6.67 1.44 -18.23
N ASN A 212 7.62 1.74 -17.37
CA ASN A 212 8.52 0.75 -16.81
C ASN A 212 8.00 0.10 -15.51
N GLU A 213 6.87 0.53 -14.95
CA GLU A 213 6.32 -0.09 -13.74
C GLU A 213 5.94 -1.56 -13.99
N ALA A 214 5.22 -1.88 -15.07
CA ALA A 214 4.87 -3.27 -15.40
C ALA A 214 6.11 -4.15 -15.65
N PRO A 215 7.11 -3.76 -16.47
CA PRO A 215 8.38 -4.47 -16.57
C PRO A 215 9.13 -4.66 -15.26
N TYR A 216 9.13 -3.67 -14.34
CA TYR A 216 9.75 -3.78 -13.03
C TYR A 216 9.09 -4.86 -12.17
N TYR A 217 7.76 -5.02 -12.24
CA TYR A 217 7.08 -6.13 -11.55
C TYR A 217 7.49 -7.49 -12.11
N GLU A 218 7.69 -7.62 -13.42
CA GLU A 218 8.20 -8.86 -14.02
C GLU A 218 9.63 -9.15 -13.53
N VAL A 219 10.49 -8.14 -13.43
CA VAL A 219 11.84 -8.28 -12.86
C VAL A 219 11.76 -8.75 -11.41
N ALA A 220 10.89 -8.15 -10.59
CA ALA A 220 10.69 -8.54 -9.19
C ALA A 220 10.19 -9.99 -9.09
N ARG A 221 9.27 -10.42 -9.97
CA ARG A 221 8.78 -11.79 -10.04
C ARG A 221 9.91 -12.78 -10.37
N HIS A 222 10.77 -12.46 -11.37
CA HIS A 222 11.92 -13.29 -11.72
C HIS A 222 12.97 -13.34 -10.60
N PHE A 223 13.09 -12.28 -9.83
CA PHE A 223 13.96 -12.26 -8.64
C PHE A 223 13.45 -13.17 -7.53
N GLY A 224 12.17 -13.50 -7.51
CA GLY A 224 11.52 -14.39 -6.54
C GLY A 224 10.63 -13.68 -5.53
N ILE A 225 10.25 -12.43 -5.79
CA ILE A 225 9.33 -11.65 -4.94
C ILE A 225 7.88 -11.93 -5.36
N ARG A 226 7.00 -12.02 -4.38
CA ARG A 226 5.56 -12.14 -4.63
C ARG A 226 5.04 -10.86 -5.26
N THR A 227 4.52 -10.98 -6.47
CA THR A 227 3.79 -9.95 -7.17
C THR A 227 2.35 -10.42 -7.38
N GLY A 228 1.43 -9.51 -7.58
CA GLY A 228 0.07 -9.87 -7.97
C GLY A 228 0.00 -10.47 -9.38
N LYS A 229 -1.18 -10.44 -9.98
CA LYS A 229 -1.35 -10.79 -11.41
C LYS A 229 -0.55 -9.82 -12.28
N PRO A 230 -0.20 -10.21 -13.52
CA PRO A 230 0.48 -9.32 -14.45
C PRO A 230 -0.25 -8.00 -14.66
N LEU A 231 0.51 -6.92 -14.75
CA LEU A 231 0.02 -5.58 -15.02
C LEU A 231 -0.16 -5.38 -16.52
N GLU A 232 -1.12 -4.55 -16.92
CA GLU A 232 -1.36 -4.21 -18.32
C GLU A 232 -1.07 -2.71 -18.54
N PHE A 233 -0.05 -2.40 -19.32
CA PHE A 233 0.21 -1.02 -19.76
C PHE A 233 -0.34 -0.82 -21.17
N ILE A 234 -1.27 0.14 -21.34
CA ILE A 234 -1.91 0.44 -22.60
C ILE A 234 -1.88 1.96 -22.78
N GLU A 235 -1.21 2.42 -23.84
CA GLU A 235 -1.02 3.83 -24.18
C GLU A 235 -0.42 4.64 -23.03
N ASN A 236 -1.25 5.33 -22.24
CA ASN A 236 -0.82 6.14 -21.09
C ASN A 236 -1.50 5.69 -19.78
N ALA A 237 -2.07 4.51 -19.74
CA ALA A 237 -2.75 3.98 -18.56
C ALA A 237 -2.15 2.64 -18.14
N LEU A 238 -1.85 2.49 -16.86
CA LEU A 238 -1.41 1.25 -16.24
C LEU A 238 -2.55 0.64 -15.44
N PHE A 239 -2.99 -0.54 -15.87
CA PHE A 239 -4.04 -1.32 -15.23
C PHE A 239 -3.41 -2.36 -14.31
N ILE A 240 -3.70 -2.28 -13.01
CA ILE A 240 -3.13 -3.10 -11.95
C ILE A 240 -4.26 -3.93 -11.34
N PRO A 241 -4.28 -5.27 -11.52
CA PRO A 241 -5.27 -6.12 -10.85
C PRO A 241 -5.12 -6.04 -9.32
N ARG A 242 -6.23 -5.84 -8.62
CA ARG A 242 -6.19 -5.77 -7.16
C ARG A 242 -6.05 -7.16 -6.56
N PHE A 243 -5.20 -7.27 -5.55
CA PHE A 243 -4.95 -8.52 -4.81
C PHE A 243 -5.78 -8.62 -3.51
N ASP A 244 -6.33 -7.49 -3.03
CA ASP A 244 -7.15 -7.44 -1.81
C ASP A 244 -8.62 -7.78 -2.04
N ARG A 245 -9.01 -8.04 -3.30
CA ARG A 245 -10.37 -8.34 -3.73
C ARG A 245 -10.40 -9.65 -4.51
N ILE A 246 -11.28 -10.59 -4.10
CA ILE A 246 -11.55 -11.82 -4.85
C ILE A 246 -13.05 -11.86 -5.17
N PRO A 247 -13.44 -11.50 -6.41
CA PRO A 247 -14.82 -11.64 -6.84
C PRO A 247 -15.26 -13.10 -6.81
N GLY A 248 -16.47 -13.34 -6.34
CA GLY A 248 -17.02 -14.70 -6.19
C GLY A 248 -18.32 -14.68 -5.38
N THR A 249 -18.73 -15.89 -4.96
CA THR A 249 -19.86 -16.07 -4.05
C THR A 249 -19.41 -16.96 -2.90
N PRO A 250 -19.11 -16.40 -1.73
CA PRO A 250 -19.14 -14.97 -1.39
C PRO A 250 -18.01 -14.15 -2.04
N PHE A 251 -18.21 -12.85 -2.17
CA PHE A 251 -17.13 -11.89 -2.46
C PHE A 251 -16.19 -11.81 -1.27
N ILE A 252 -14.89 -11.74 -1.50
CA ILE A 252 -13.88 -11.67 -0.43
C ILE A 252 -13.14 -10.34 -0.50
N ARG A 253 -12.97 -9.73 0.68
CA ARG A 253 -12.09 -8.59 0.90
C ARG A 253 -11.07 -8.98 1.96
N HIS A 254 -9.79 -9.08 1.58
CA HIS A 254 -8.71 -9.29 2.53
C HIS A 254 -8.41 -8.01 3.30
N GLY A 255 -8.08 -8.14 4.58
CA GLY A 255 -7.57 -7.01 5.34
C GLY A 255 -6.21 -6.58 4.79
N LEU A 256 -5.98 -5.27 4.73
CA LEU A 256 -4.72 -4.69 4.29
C LEU A 256 -4.30 -3.63 5.29
N GLU A 257 -3.06 -3.70 5.77
CA GLU A 257 -2.51 -2.75 6.72
C GLU A 257 -1.07 -2.42 6.33
N THR A 258 -0.77 -1.14 6.11
CA THR A 258 0.59 -0.73 5.72
C THR A 258 1.60 -1.01 6.81
N LEU A 259 2.88 -1.19 6.45
CA LEU A 259 3.95 -1.31 7.45
C LEU A 259 4.08 -0.03 8.27
N ALA A 260 3.68 1.13 7.74
CA ALA A 260 3.57 2.35 8.53
C ALA A 260 2.57 2.19 9.69
N SER A 261 1.37 1.71 9.38
CA SER A 261 0.35 1.44 10.40
C SER A 261 0.80 0.36 11.38
N ALA A 262 1.31 -0.76 10.88
CA ALA A 262 1.84 -1.85 11.69
C ALA A 262 3.04 -1.44 12.57
N ALA A 263 3.81 -0.40 12.19
CA ALA A 263 4.86 0.21 12.99
C ALA A 263 4.37 1.40 13.84
N ARG A 264 3.05 1.64 13.89
CA ARG A 264 2.42 2.76 14.63
C ARG A 264 2.89 4.15 14.19
N ILE A 265 3.27 4.30 12.92
CA ILE A 265 3.62 5.59 12.34
C ILE A 265 2.33 6.32 11.96
N ALA A 266 1.88 7.21 12.83
CA ALA A 266 0.62 7.94 12.71
C ALA A 266 0.79 9.33 12.06
N SER A 267 1.69 9.45 11.08
CA SER A 267 1.90 10.66 10.30
C SER A 267 2.28 10.31 8.86
N TYR A 268 2.03 11.24 7.95
CA TYR A 268 2.52 11.12 6.57
C TYR A 268 3.92 11.72 6.45
N GLY A 269 4.72 11.26 5.45
CA GLY A 269 6.06 11.79 5.18
C GLY A 269 7.13 11.48 6.23
N GLN A 270 6.77 10.80 7.32
CA GLN A 270 7.74 10.43 8.36
C GLN A 270 8.69 9.35 7.85
N ARG A 271 9.99 9.55 8.13
CA ARG A 271 11.00 8.52 7.89
C ARG A 271 10.78 7.33 8.81
N ALA A 272 11.01 6.13 8.28
CA ALA A 272 10.92 4.89 9.02
C ALA A 272 12.30 4.23 9.14
N ASN A 273 12.55 3.63 10.30
CA ASN A 273 13.69 2.74 10.49
C ASN A 273 13.33 1.35 9.97
N HIS A 274 14.16 0.76 9.11
CA HIS A 274 13.96 -0.60 8.61
C HIS A 274 13.82 -1.64 9.72
N LEU A 275 14.49 -1.49 10.84
CA LEU A 275 14.38 -2.43 11.97
C LEU A 275 12.98 -2.37 12.61
N ASP A 276 12.34 -1.20 12.68
CA ASP A 276 10.98 -1.08 13.20
C ASP A 276 9.97 -1.75 12.24
N LEU A 277 10.21 -1.63 10.93
CA LEU A 277 9.40 -2.31 9.92
C LEU A 277 9.61 -3.84 9.97
N CYS A 278 10.85 -4.30 10.12
CA CYS A 278 11.17 -5.72 10.35
C CYS A 278 10.52 -6.24 11.64
N GLN A 279 10.52 -5.45 12.72
CA GLN A 279 9.84 -5.80 13.95
C GLN A 279 8.34 -6.00 13.73
N SER A 280 7.71 -5.13 12.95
CA SER A 280 6.30 -5.23 12.62
C SER A 280 6.00 -6.50 11.82
N VAL A 281 6.79 -6.78 10.78
CA VAL A 281 6.69 -8.03 10.01
C VAL A 281 6.85 -9.24 10.93
N ALA A 282 7.90 -9.25 11.78
CA ALA A 282 8.18 -10.35 12.70
C ALA A 282 7.09 -10.57 13.76
N SER A 283 6.41 -9.50 14.16
CA SER A 283 5.37 -9.58 15.21
C SER A 283 4.07 -10.14 14.69
N PHE A 284 3.73 -9.88 13.43
CA PHE A 284 2.40 -10.16 12.91
C PHE A 284 2.37 -11.25 11.83
N ALA A 285 3.45 -11.43 11.07
CA ALA A 285 3.47 -12.43 10.00
C ALA A 285 3.42 -13.86 10.54
N THR A 286 2.61 -14.69 9.89
CA THR A 286 2.45 -16.12 10.22
C THR A 286 3.76 -16.88 10.01
N ASN A 287 4.43 -16.68 8.87
CA ASN A 287 5.77 -17.22 8.60
C ASN A 287 6.82 -16.12 8.79
N ARG A 288 7.14 -15.83 10.04
CA ARG A 288 8.04 -14.74 10.44
C ARG A 288 9.33 -14.65 9.63
N GLN A 289 10.07 -15.76 9.56
CA GLN A 289 11.38 -15.80 8.90
C GLN A 289 11.26 -15.61 7.38
N GLY A 290 10.31 -16.30 6.75
CA GLY A 290 10.08 -16.18 5.31
C GLY A 290 9.68 -14.77 4.90
N GLU A 291 8.80 -14.13 5.68
CA GLU A 291 8.35 -12.77 5.42
C GLU A 291 9.45 -11.72 5.65
N LEU A 292 10.28 -11.90 6.68
CA LEU A 292 11.46 -11.04 6.89
C LEU A 292 12.46 -11.17 5.73
N TRP A 293 12.71 -12.38 5.24
CA TRP A 293 13.61 -12.58 4.12
C TRP A 293 13.07 -11.97 2.83
N GLU A 294 11.75 -12.10 2.59
CA GLU A 294 11.13 -11.41 1.45
C GLU A 294 11.20 -9.88 1.59
N TYR A 295 10.99 -9.34 2.80
CA TYR A 295 11.17 -7.91 3.04
C TYR A 295 12.61 -7.45 2.70
N LEU A 296 13.63 -8.22 3.11
CA LEU A 296 15.02 -7.92 2.76
C LEU A 296 15.29 -8.03 1.26
N GLN A 297 14.67 -9.00 0.57
CA GLN A 297 14.77 -9.08 -0.91
C GLN A 297 14.18 -7.84 -1.59
N ARG A 298 13.04 -7.34 -1.10
CA ARG A 298 12.43 -6.11 -1.61
C ARG A 298 13.36 -4.91 -1.43
N GLU A 299 14.03 -4.81 -0.27
CA GLU A 299 15.01 -3.75 -0.02
C GLU A 299 16.26 -3.88 -0.86
N ILE A 300 16.74 -5.10 -1.13
CA ILE A 300 17.83 -5.35 -2.09
C ILE A 300 17.43 -4.81 -3.47
N LEU A 301 16.21 -5.11 -3.95
CA LEU A 301 15.74 -4.60 -5.24
C LEU A 301 15.54 -3.09 -5.23
N ASN A 302 14.98 -2.50 -4.17
CA ASN A 302 14.85 -1.04 -4.03
C ASN A 302 16.23 -0.36 -4.16
N CYS A 303 17.27 -0.95 -3.55
CA CYS A 303 18.64 -0.44 -3.64
C CYS A 303 19.24 -0.64 -5.04
N ALA A 304 19.15 -1.84 -5.60
CA ALA A 304 19.77 -2.20 -6.88
C ALA A 304 19.12 -1.50 -8.06
N LEU A 305 17.78 -1.42 -8.09
CA LEU A 305 17.00 -0.83 -9.16
C LEU A 305 16.66 0.64 -8.92
N ARG A 306 17.20 1.22 -7.83
CA ARG A 306 17.03 2.63 -7.48
C ARG A 306 15.56 3.06 -7.38
N ASN A 307 14.70 2.17 -6.85
CA ASN A 307 13.38 2.60 -6.41
C ASN A 307 13.53 3.43 -5.13
N THR A 308 13.56 4.74 -5.27
CA THR A 308 13.76 5.68 -4.17
C THR A 308 12.47 5.94 -3.37
N ASP A 309 11.31 5.58 -3.90
CA ASP A 309 10.02 5.74 -3.24
C ASP A 309 9.68 4.53 -2.34
N ASN A 310 10.61 4.18 -1.44
CA ASN A 310 10.50 3.05 -0.52
C ASN A 310 9.89 3.43 0.84
N HIS A 311 8.90 4.31 0.86
CA HIS A 311 8.28 4.69 2.13
C HIS A 311 7.43 3.54 2.73
N PRO A 312 7.19 3.53 4.07
CA PRO A 312 6.61 2.38 4.76
C PRO A 312 5.13 2.12 4.39
N ARG A 313 4.48 3.03 3.65
CA ARG A 313 3.13 2.81 3.11
C ARG A 313 3.13 2.13 1.73
N ASN A 314 4.31 1.94 1.10
CA ASN A 314 4.47 1.14 -0.12
C ASN A 314 4.77 -0.34 0.18
N SER A 315 4.59 -0.76 1.41
CA SER A 315 4.60 -2.17 1.82
C SER A 315 3.48 -2.38 2.84
N SER A 316 2.76 -3.50 2.73
CA SER A 316 1.64 -3.83 3.61
C SER A 316 1.69 -5.28 4.06
N LEU A 317 1.04 -5.55 5.18
CA LEU A 317 0.63 -6.89 5.59
C LEU A 317 -0.79 -7.14 5.08
N ILE A 318 -1.01 -8.30 4.45
CA ILE A 318 -2.33 -8.77 4.06
C ILE A 318 -2.84 -9.77 5.10
N LYS A 319 -4.07 -9.57 5.55
CA LYS A 319 -4.76 -10.41 6.54
C LYS A 319 -5.78 -11.27 5.80
N TYR A 320 -5.45 -12.53 5.58
CA TYR A 320 -6.35 -13.46 4.90
C TYR A 320 -7.49 -13.93 5.81
N ILE A 321 -8.56 -14.40 5.21
CA ILE A 321 -9.78 -14.81 5.91
C ILE A 321 -9.54 -15.95 6.91
N ASP A 322 -8.57 -16.84 6.61
CA ASP A 322 -8.16 -17.96 7.46
C ASP A 322 -7.28 -17.56 8.66
N GLY A 323 -6.98 -16.27 8.77
CA GLY A 323 -6.12 -15.71 9.83
C GLY A 323 -4.63 -15.65 9.46
N THR A 324 -4.22 -16.17 8.31
CA THR A 324 -2.86 -16.02 7.80
C THR A 324 -2.53 -14.54 7.57
N VAL A 325 -1.35 -14.12 7.98
CA VAL A 325 -0.80 -12.78 7.76
C VAL A 325 0.54 -12.90 7.06
N GLU A 326 0.67 -12.20 5.93
CA GLU A 326 1.88 -12.19 5.10
C GLU A 326 2.16 -10.77 4.60
N LEU A 327 3.34 -10.53 4.08
CA LEU A 327 3.55 -9.34 3.24
C LEU A 327 2.60 -9.42 2.04
N SER A 328 1.92 -8.33 1.73
CA SER A 328 1.10 -8.26 0.52
C SER A 328 1.95 -8.52 -0.73
N PRO A 329 1.37 -8.90 -1.86
CA PRO A 329 2.07 -8.77 -3.14
C PRO A 329 2.72 -7.39 -3.27
N LEU A 330 3.90 -7.33 -3.90
CA LEU A 330 4.62 -6.08 -4.14
C LEU A 330 3.72 -5.10 -4.93
N TYR A 331 3.72 -3.85 -4.53
CA TYR A 331 3.02 -2.77 -5.23
C TYR A 331 3.83 -1.47 -5.20
N ASP A 332 3.51 -0.54 -6.11
CA ASP A 332 4.15 0.77 -6.27
C ASP A 332 5.68 0.66 -6.45
N PHE A 333 6.12 -0.24 -7.36
CA PHE A 333 7.52 -0.55 -7.61
C PHE A 333 7.90 -0.13 -9.04
N ALA A 334 8.64 0.97 -9.16
CA ALA A 334 8.97 1.63 -10.41
C ALA A 334 10.36 2.28 -10.36
N PRO A 335 10.96 2.72 -11.50
CA PRO A 335 12.25 3.40 -11.55
C PRO A 335 12.18 4.83 -11.00
N MET A 336 11.90 5.00 -9.71
CA MET A 336 11.64 6.29 -9.07
C MET A 336 12.87 7.21 -9.01
N PHE A 337 14.06 6.74 -9.32
CA PHE A 337 15.24 7.60 -9.49
C PHE A 337 15.11 8.57 -10.68
N LEU A 338 14.19 8.31 -11.60
CA LEU A 338 13.86 9.18 -12.72
C LEU A 338 12.87 10.30 -12.34
N ASP A 339 12.30 10.23 -11.14
CA ASP A 339 11.35 11.24 -10.69
C ASP A 339 11.98 12.64 -10.75
N PRO A 340 11.35 13.61 -11.47
CA PRO A 340 11.93 14.92 -11.66
C PRO A 340 12.08 15.73 -10.37
N GLU A 341 11.31 15.42 -9.33
CA GLU A 341 11.38 16.09 -8.02
C GLU A 341 12.46 15.48 -7.10
N GLY A 342 13.05 14.34 -7.47
CA GLY A 342 14.14 13.73 -6.73
C GLY A 342 13.70 13.14 -5.40
N ILE A 343 12.79 12.17 -5.40
CA ILE A 343 12.30 11.50 -4.19
C ILE A 343 13.46 10.86 -3.42
N ALA A 344 13.60 11.27 -2.15
CA ALA A 344 14.56 10.67 -1.24
C ALA A 344 13.99 9.45 -0.54
N ARG A 345 14.80 8.40 -0.37
CA ARG A 345 14.41 7.21 0.40
C ARG A 345 13.90 7.58 1.78
N ALA A 346 12.68 7.18 2.11
CA ALA A 346 12.04 7.42 3.39
C ALA A 346 12.31 6.32 4.42
N SER A 347 12.38 5.06 3.98
CA SER A 347 12.78 3.95 4.85
C SER A 347 14.29 3.74 4.77
N ARG A 348 14.97 3.77 5.91
CA ARG A 348 16.42 3.68 6.01
C ARG A 348 16.87 2.84 7.20
N GLY A 349 18.09 2.32 7.12
CA GLY A 349 18.70 1.54 8.18
C GLY A 349 19.33 2.37 9.33
N GLU A 350 19.13 3.69 9.37
CA GLU A 350 19.82 4.58 10.33
C GLU A 350 21.32 4.31 10.40
N ASN A 351 21.81 3.78 11.53
CA ASN A 351 23.22 3.44 11.72
C ASN A 351 23.69 2.25 10.86
N LEU A 352 22.76 1.50 10.25
CA LEU A 352 23.04 0.37 9.37
C LEU A 352 22.97 0.75 7.88
N GLU A 353 22.91 2.03 7.55
CA GLU A 353 22.99 2.54 6.18
C GLU A 353 24.00 3.68 6.10
N PRO A 354 25.32 3.38 6.09
CA PRO A 354 26.41 4.38 6.15
C PRO A 354 26.39 5.36 4.98
N ALA A 355 25.80 4.99 3.86
CA ALA A 355 25.53 5.89 2.74
C ALA A 355 24.14 5.57 2.13
N PRO A 356 23.44 6.57 1.55
CA PRO A 356 22.10 6.36 0.99
C PRO A 356 22.04 5.19 0.00
N GLY A 357 21.15 4.23 0.29
CA GLY A 357 21.00 3.01 -0.50
C GLY A 357 22.16 2.01 -0.39
N ARG A 358 23.07 2.16 0.57
CA ARG A 358 24.15 1.20 0.85
C ARG A 358 23.99 0.64 2.27
N PRO A 359 23.04 -0.28 2.49
CA PRO A 359 22.84 -0.90 3.78
C PRO A 359 24.05 -1.77 4.19
N ASP A 360 24.37 -1.77 5.47
CA ASP A 360 25.23 -2.79 6.08
C ASP A 360 24.42 -4.08 6.27
N TRP A 361 24.42 -4.93 5.25
CA TRP A 361 23.65 -6.18 5.25
C TRP A 361 24.07 -7.13 6.37
N GLY A 362 25.35 -7.13 6.77
CA GLY A 362 25.85 -7.92 7.88
C GLY A 362 25.30 -7.44 9.22
N GLY A 363 25.35 -6.15 9.46
CA GLY A 363 24.75 -5.51 10.63
C GLY A 363 23.24 -5.69 10.71
N ILE A 364 22.54 -5.63 9.55
CA ILE A 364 21.11 -5.91 9.47
C ILE A 364 20.82 -7.35 9.87
N ALA A 365 21.52 -8.35 9.30
CA ALA A 365 21.35 -9.75 9.65
C ALA A 365 21.52 -9.99 11.17
N GLN A 366 22.55 -9.39 11.76
CA GLN A 366 22.78 -9.48 13.21
C GLN A 366 21.70 -8.80 14.05
N SER A 367 21.15 -7.69 13.58
CA SER A 367 20.07 -6.98 14.27
C SER A 367 18.76 -7.78 14.28
N LEU A 368 18.58 -8.70 13.33
CA LEU A 368 17.42 -9.56 13.23
C LEU A 368 17.51 -10.84 14.07
N LYS A 369 18.58 -11.07 14.83
CA LYS A 369 18.84 -12.28 15.65
C LYS A 369 17.69 -12.64 16.61
N ARG A 370 16.87 -11.68 16.99
CA ARG A 370 15.66 -11.90 17.81
C ARG A 370 14.60 -12.75 17.10
N TRP A 371 14.58 -12.73 15.77
CA TRP A 371 13.51 -13.29 14.94
C TRP A 371 14.01 -14.32 13.93
N CYS A 372 15.26 -14.22 13.52
CA CYS A 372 15.90 -15.11 12.55
C CYS A 372 17.28 -15.52 13.03
N ASP A 373 17.75 -16.69 12.62
CA ASP A 373 19.14 -17.08 12.77
C ASP A 373 20.04 -16.15 11.92
N PRO A 374 21.00 -15.44 12.51
CA PRO A 374 21.87 -14.51 11.79
C PRO A 374 22.72 -15.20 10.71
N GLU A 375 23.25 -16.40 10.99
CA GLU A 375 24.08 -17.14 10.02
C GLU A 375 23.24 -17.55 8.80
N ALA A 376 22.07 -18.11 9.03
CA ALA A 376 21.12 -18.45 7.96
C ALA A 376 20.71 -17.21 7.17
N THR A 377 20.50 -16.07 7.84
CA THR A 377 20.17 -14.79 7.18
C THR A 377 21.33 -14.29 6.33
N VAL A 378 22.58 -14.38 6.81
CA VAL A 378 23.78 -14.03 6.01
C VAL A 378 23.90 -14.95 4.79
N VAL A 379 23.72 -16.25 4.94
CA VAL A 379 23.74 -17.21 3.81
C VAL A 379 22.66 -16.86 2.80
N PHE A 380 21.45 -16.58 3.26
CA PHE A 380 20.33 -16.16 2.41
C PHE A 380 20.67 -14.87 1.62
N LEU A 381 21.16 -13.82 2.30
CA LEU A 381 21.51 -12.56 1.66
C LEU A 381 22.63 -12.73 0.64
N LYS A 382 23.69 -13.48 0.96
CA LYS A 382 24.76 -13.81 0.02
C LYS A 382 24.25 -14.54 -1.23
N SER A 383 23.28 -15.42 -1.07
CA SER A 383 22.67 -16.13 -2.19
C SER A 383 21.96 -15.22 -3.19
N GLN A 384 21.60 -13.99 -2.80
CA GLN A 384 20.96 -13.02 -3.70
C GLN A 384 21.98 -12.30 -4.61
N ALA A 385 23.28 -12.33 -4.28
CA ALA A 385 24.29 -11.56 -4.99
C ALA A 385 24.36 -11.86 -6.50
N GLU A 386 24.30 -13.14 -6.89
CA GLU A 386 24.33 -13.54 -8.30
C GLU A 386 23.05 -13.13 -9.05
N LYS A 387 21.90 -13.21 -8.37
CA LYS A 387 20.64 -12.73 -8.92
C LYS A 387 20.68 -11.21 -9.15
N VAL A 388 21.25 -10.45 -8.22
CA VAL A 388 21.41 -8.99 -8.35
C VAL A 388 22.38 -8.64 -9.49
N ALA A 389 23.50 -9.37 -9.63
CA ALA A 389 24.45 -9.17 -10.72
C ALA A 389 23.80 -9.44 -12.10
N ALA A 390 22.84 -10.37 -12.18
CA ALA A 390 22.12 -10.70 -13.40
C ALA A 390 20.94 -9.77 -13.71
N LEU A 391 20.56 -8.84 -12.82
CA LEU A 391 19.40 -7.95 -13.00
C LEU A 391 19.42 -7.18 -14.31
N PRO A 392 20.53 -6.57 -14.80
CA PRO A 392 20.50 -5.84 -16.06
C PRO A 392 20.07 -6.72 -17.26
N GLN A 393 20.50 -7.97 -17.28
CA GLN A 393 20.09 -8.91 -18.33
C GLN A 393 18.63 -9.35 -18.15
N CYS A 394 18.19 -9.59 -16.91
CA CYS A 394 16.80 -9.90 -16.59
C CYS A 394 15.87 -8.75 -17.00
N MET A 395 16.23 -7.51 -16.69
CA MET A 395 15.48 -6.30 -17.06
C MET A 395 15.28 -6.20 -18.57
N LYS A 396 16.34 -6.48 -19.34
CA LYS A 396 16.25 -6.52 -20.81
C LYS A 396 15.25 -7.58 -21.27
N GLY A 397 15.27 -8.77 -20.67
CA GLY A 397 14.32 -9.84 -20.95
C GLY A 397 12.88 -9.53 -20.59
N CYS A 398 12.67 -8.69 -19.57
CA CYS A 398 11.35 -8.24 -19.12
C CYS A 398 10.83 -7.00 -19.87
N GLY A 399 11.60 -6.43 -20.81
CA GLY A 399 11.15 -5.29 -21.61
C GLY A 399 11.36 -3.92 -20.95
N VAL A 400 12.22 -3.82 -19.94
CA VAL A 400 12.62 -2.52 -19.38
C VAL A 400 13.39 -1.71 -20.42
N GLU A 401 13.12 -0.41 -20.52
CA GLU A 401 13.76 0.48 -21.49
C GLU A 401 15.28 0.59 -21.25
N GLY A 402 16.05 0.67 -22.34
CA GLY A 402 17.53 0.68 -22.30
C GLY A 402 18.12 1.76 -21.42
N GLU A 403 17.58 2.98 -21.47
CA GLU A 403 17.99 4.10 -20.63
C GLU A 403 17.83 3.81 -19.14
N VAL A 404 16.73 3.14 -18.77
CA VAL A 404 16.47 2.74 -17.37
C VAL A 404 17.49 1.69 -16.92
N ILE A 405 17.81 0.69 -17.79
CA ILE A 405 18.81 -0.35 -17.52
C ILE A 405 20.18 0.27 -17.29
N GLU A 406 20.60 1.18 -18.20
CA GLU A 406 21.86 1.90 -18.06
C GLU A 406 21.95 2.67 -16.73
N GLY A 407 20.85 3.33 -16.33
CA GLY A 407 20.77 4.10 -15.09
C GLY A 407 20.94 3.29 -13.80
N VAL A 408 20.76 1.96 -13.85
CA VAL A 408 20.85 1.10 -12.66
C VAL A 408 22.00 0.08 -12.71
N THR A 409 22.64 -0.15 -13.87
CA THR A 409 23.64 -1.23 -14.07
C THR A 409 24.80 -1.13 -13.08
N ALA A 410 25.39 0.05 -12.91
CA ALA A 410 26.49 0.27 -11.96
C ALA A 410 26.02 -0.05 -10.53
N ARG A 411 24.79 0.35 -10.20
CA ARG A 411 24.21 0.12 -8.87
C ARG A 411 23.96 -1.37 -8.58
N CYS A 412 23.49 -2.13 -9.55
CA CYS A 412 23.37 -3.58 -9.44
C CYS A 412 24.72 -4.23 -9.14
N THR A 413 25.79 -3.78 -9.82
CA THR A 413 27.16 -4.29 -9.57
C THR A 413 27.64 -3.98 -8.14
N GLU A 414 27.41 -2.75 -7.64
CA GLU A 414 27.76 -2.37 -6.28
C GLU A 414 27.01 -3.20 -5.23
N VAL A 415 25.67 -3.30 -5.36
CA VAL A 415 24.85 -4.07 -4.39
C VAL A 415 25.23 -5.55 -4.41
N ALA A 416 25.50 -6.14 -5.58
CA ALA A 416 25.99 -7.52 -5.68
C ALA A 416 27.35 -7.69 -4.99
N GLY A 417 28.25 -6.71 -5.13
CA GLY A 417 29.54 -6.67 -4.42
C GLY A 417 29.39 -6.60 -2.90
N ASP A 418 28.54 -5.68 -2.42
CA ASP A 418 28.25 -5.51 -0.98
C ASP A 418 27.69 -6.82 -0.38
N LEU A 419 26.78 -7.52 -1.09
CA LEU A 419 26.23 -8.81 -0.65
C LEU A 419 27.29 -9.94 -0.61
N ARG A 420 28.23 -9.99 -1.59
CA ARG A 420 29.30 -11.02 -1.60
C ARG A 420 30.31 -10.82 -0.48
N THR A 421 30.65 -9.58 -0.20
CA THR A 421 31.75 -9.23 0.74
C THR A 421 31.30 -9.04 2.17
N MET A 422 29.97 -9.12 2.45
CA MET A 422 29.47 -8.99 3.80
C MET A 422 30.12 -9.99 4.75
N ILE A 423 30.55 -9.52 5.92
CA ILE A 423 31.17 -10.33 6.98
C ILE A 423 30.07 -10.63 8.01
N SER A 424 29.98 -11.87 8.43
CA SER A 424 29.24 -12.23 9.63
C SER A 424 30.02 -11.65 10.81
N GLN A 425 29.55 -10.57 11.41
CA GLN A 425 30.13 -10.10 12.67
C GLN A 425 29.71 -11.12 13.74
N GLY A 426 30.71 -11.86 14.25
CA GLY A 426 30.58 -12.86 15.31
C GLY A 426 30.13 -12.28 16.64
#